data_8c6c4c5a734fd0a5a534f3ee33363c5b
#
_entry.id   8c6c4c5a734fd0a5a534f3ee33363c5b
#
_cell.length_a   1.000
_cell.length_b   1.000
_cell.length_c   1.000
_cell.angle_alpha   90.00
_cell.angle_beta   90.00
_cell.angle_gamma   90.00
#
_symmetry.space_group_name_H-M   'P 1'
#
loop_
_entity.id
_entity.type
_entity.pdbx_description
1 polymer ?
#
loop_
_entity_poly.entity_id
_entity_poly.type
_entity_poly.pdbx_seq_one_letter_code
_entity_poly.pdbx_strand_id
1 'polypeptide(L)'
;MKLLKTLITIVFVSTLSLSINAKEIKMGKADWDTGYFQAEVYKKALEKMGYKVTGPTVMKPQVFYVAAAAGDMDLWVNGWFGNHDSYVKEAMGKVKPVGFVAKSGGLQGYLIDKKTADKFNIKSVMDIKNHAKEFDSNGDGKADMVACHPGWGCEKITSRHFEELGLGEFINPIKA
;
A
#
# COMPACT_ATOMS: atom_id res chain seq x y z
N MET A 1 44.35 53.68 -49.49
CA MET A 1 43.99 53.45 -48.10
C MET A 1 42.63 52.71 -48.10
N LYS A 2 42.67 51.39 -47.90
CA LYS A 2 41.47 50.53 -47.80
C LYS A 2 41.20 50.21 -46.33
N LEU A 3 40.14 50.78 -45.82
CA LEU A 3 39.68 50.46 -44.44
C LEU A 3 39.01 49.08 -44.46
N LEU A 4 39.64 48.15 -43.80
CA LEU A 4 39.12 46.82 -43.52
C LEU A 4 38.14 46.90 -42.38
N LYS A 5 36.85 46.84 -42.70
CA LYS A 5 35.80 46.75 -41.68
C LYS A 5 35.70 45.32 -41.19
N THR A 6 36.26 45.02 -40.05
CA THR A 6 36.06 43.71 -39.38
C THR A 6 34.70 43.72 -38.70
N LEU A 7 33.78 42.96 -39.26
CA LEU A 7 32.46 42.70 -38.68
C LEU A 7 32.64 41.62 -37.60
N ILE A 8 32.58 42.01 -36.32
CA ILE A 8 32.50 41.07 -35.20
C ILE A 8 31.04 40.61 -35.10
N THR A 9 30.75 39.41 -35.57
CA THR A 9 29.46 38.74 -35.36
C THR A 9 29.45 38.15 -33.96
N ILE A 10 28.82 38.85 -33.02
CA ILE A 10 28.54 38.26 -31.68
C ILE A 10 27.42 37.25 -31.84
N VAL A 11 27.80 35.97 -31.86
CA VAL A 11 26.82 34.88 -31.75
C VAL A 11 26.34 34.83 -30.31
N PHE A 12 25.17 35.42 -30.09
CA PHE A 12 24.44 35.29 -28.80
C PHE A 12 23.89 33.86 -28.75
N VAL A 13 24.66 32.93 -28.18
CA VAL A 13 24.16 31.61 -27.82
C VAL A 13 23.24 31.80 -26.64
N SER A 14 21.96 32.07 -26.96
CA SER A 14 20.89 31.97 -25.96
C SER A 14 20.77 30.49 -25.54
N THR A 15 21.45 30.14 -24.47
CA THR A 15 21.15 28.91 -23.74
C THR A 15 19.72 29.04 -23.23
N LEU A 16 18.77 28.56 -24.03
CA LEU A 16 17.43 28.22 -23.52
C LEU A 16 17.65 27.15 -22.47
N SER A 17 17.76 27.59 -21.22
CA SER A 17 17.56 26.71 -20.08
C SER A 17 16.11 26.23 -20.20
N LEU A 18 15.90 25.11 -20.88
CA LEU A 18 14.68 24.34 -20.76
C LEU A 18 14.61 23.96 -19.28
N SER A 19 13.95 24.80 -18.49
CA SER A 19 13.47 24.41 -17.18
C SER A 19 12.53 23.26 -17.45
N ILE A 20 13.06 22.04 -17.47
CA ILE A 20 12.25 20.83 -17.38
C ILE A 20 11.54 21.02 -16.06
N ASN A 21 10.30 21.50 -16.11
CA ASN A 21 9.41 21.52 -14.97
C ASN A 21 9.25 20.05 -14.59
N ALA A 22 10.12 19.60 -13.68
CA ALA A 22 10.07 18.24 -13.18
C ALA A 22 8.64 18.02 -12.68
N LYS A 23 7.92 17.10 -13.32
CA LYS A 23 6.55 16.79 -12.94
C LYS A 23 6.55 16.46 -11.46
N GLU A 24 5.74 17.16 -10.70
CA GLU A 24 5.56 16.88 -9.28
C GLU A 24 4.80 15.56 -9.14
N ILE A 25 5.29 14.69 -8.27
CA ILE A 25 4.68 13.41 -7.92
C ILE A 25 4.20 13.49 -6.48
N LYS A 26 2.89 13.44 -6.29
CA LYS A 26 2.26 13.37 -4.97
C LYS A 26 2.20 11.91 -4.53
N MET A 27 2.98 11.56 -3.53
CA MET A 27 3.19 10.18 -3.11
C MET A 27 2.47 9.89 -1.82
N GLY A 28 1.70 8.79 -1.80
CA GLY A 28 1.16 8.21 -0.58
C GLY A 28 2.05 7.08 -0.05
N LYS A 29 1.95 6.80 1.25
CA LYS A 29 2.57 5.64 1.89
C LYS A 29 1.60 4.97 2.85
N ALA A 30 1.75 3.65 2.95
CA ALA A 30 1.01 2.83 3.90
C ALA A 30 1.37 3.19 5.35
N ASP A 31 0.49 2.84 6.26
CA ASP A 31 0.65 3.03 7.71
C ASP A 31 1.22 1.79 8.42
N TRP A 32 2.14 1.08 7.76
CA TRP A 32 2.89 -0.04 8.31
C TRP A 32 4.37 0.02 7.89
N ASP A 33 5.26 -0.64 8.63
CA ASP A 33 6.72 -0.48 8.55
C ASP A 33 7.32 -0.70 7.17
N THR A 34 6.96 -1.78 6.47
CA THR A 34 7.47 -2.04 5.13
C THR A 34 6.98 -0.98 4.12
N GLY A 35 5.78 -0.44 4.32
CA GLY A 35 5.24 0.66 3.53
C GLY A 35 6.03 1.95 3.73
N TYR A 36 6.40 2.28 4.97
CA TYR A 36 7.27 3.43 5.28
C TYR A 36 8.61 3.31 4.58
N PHE A 37 9.31 2.19 4.77
CA PHE A 37 10.62 1.97 4.18
C PHE A 37 10.61 2.05 2.66
N GLN A 38 9.72 1.32 2.02
CA GLN A 38 9.64 1.27 0.56
C GLN A 38 9.31 2.64 -0.03
N ALA A 39 8.38 3.38 0.56
CA ALA A 39 8.02 4.71 0.09
C ALA A 39 9.22 5.68 0.11
N GLU A 40 10.01 5.69 1.18
CA GLU A 40 11.20 6.53 1.28
C GLU A 40 12.28 6.14 0.26
N VAL A 41 12.47 4.84 0.00
CA VAL A 41 13.41 4.36 -1.04
C VAL A 41 12.99 4.85 -2.43
N TYR A 42 11.70 4.71 -2.77
CA TYR A 42 11.17 5.15 -4.07
C TYR A 42 11.21 6.68 -4.21
N LYS A 43 10.88 7.42 -3.14
CA LYS A 43 11.03 8.88 -3.12
C LYS A 43 12.45 9.30 -3.50
N LYS A 44 13.45 8.75 -2.81
CA LYS A 44 14.87 9.07 -3.08
C LYS A 44 15.29 8.69 -4.50
N ALA A 45 14.80 7.58 -5.03
CA ALA A 45 15.09 7.17 -6.41
C ALA A 45 14.48 8.15 -7.43
N LEU A 46 13.23 8.55 -7.25
CA LEU A 46 12.53 9.51 -8.11
C LEU A 46 13.19 10.89 -8.07
N GLU A 47 13.57 11.37 -6.88
CA GLU A 47 14.28 12.64 -6.73
C GLU A 47 15.65 12.62 -7.44
N LYS A 48 16.39 11.50 -7.37
CA LYS A 48 17.63 11.32 -8.15
C LYS A 48 17.41 11.30 -9.66
N MET A 49 16.24 10.90 -10.11
CA MET A 49 15.84 10.94 -11.52
C MET A 49 15.34 12.33 -11.96
N GLY A 50 15.32 13.31 -11.06
CA GLY A 50 14.94 14.69 -11.35
C GLY A 50 13.46 15.01 -11.14
N TYR A 51 12.66 14.11 -10.55
CA TYR A 51 11.28 14.40 -10.19
C TYR A 51 11.22 15.18 -8.86
N LYS A 52 10.24 16.07 -8.76
CA LYS A 52 9.86 16.66 -7.47
C LYS A 52 8.87 15.72 -6.80
N VAL A 53 9.16 15.23 -5.60
CA VAL A 53 8.26 14.34 -4.86
C VAL A 53 7.69 15.05 -3.63
N THR A 54 6.37 15.19 -3.58
CA THR A 54 5.64 15.69 -2.42
C THR A 54 5.10 14.51 -1.59
N GLY A 55 5.31 14.54 -0.30
CA GLY A 55 5.07 13.43 0.60
C GLY A 55 6.36 12.61 0.85
N PRO A 56 6.29 11.29 1.11
CA PRO A 56 5.10 10.42 1.12
C PRO A 56 4.16 10.71 2.31
N THR A 57 2.87 10.88 2.03
CA THR A 57 1.84 11.12 3.04
C THR A 57 1.29 9.79 3.55
N VAL A 58 1.25 9.63 4.87
CA VAL A 58 0.67 8.42 5.50
C VAL A 58 -0.83 8.38 5.30
N MET A 59 -1.34 7.26 4.79
CA MET A 59 -2.77 7.06 4.62
C MET A 59 -3.15 5.58 4.55
N LYS A 60 -4.41 5.30 4.80
CA LYS A 60 -4.97 3.96 4.58
C LYS A 60 -5.08 3.66 3.09
N PRO A 61 -4.97 2.39 2.66
CA PRO A 61 -5.11 2.03 1.25
C PRO A 61 -6.38 2.57 0.61
N GLN A 62 -7.53 2.39 1.25
CA GLN A 62 -8.81 2.89 0.74
C GLN A 62 -8.77 4.39 0.43
N VAL A 63 -8.20 5.19 1.36
CA VAL A 63 -8.09 6.64 1.20
C VAL A 63 -7.19 7.00 0.02
N PHE A 64 -6.06 6.29 -0.13
CA PHE A 64 -5.16 6.50 -1.27
C PHE A 64 -5.88 6.26 -2.60
N TYR A 65 -6.58 5.14 -2.77
CA TYR A 65 -7.24 4.82 -4.04
C TYR A 65 -8.33 5.83 -4.41
N VAL A 66 -9.07 6.34 -3.43
CA VAL A 66 -10.05 7.43 -3.64
C VAL A 66 -9.35 8.71 -4.07
N ALA A 67 -8.32 9.14 -3.36
CA ALA A 67 -7.56 10.35 -3.67
C ALA A 67 -6.85 10.25 -5.03
N ALA A 68 -6.29 9.08 -5.38
CA ALA A 68 -5.66 8.85 -6.67
C ALA A 68 -6.69 8.86 -7.81
N ALA A 69 -7.88 8.31 -7.62
CA ALA A 69 -8.97 8.38 -8.58
C ALA A 69 -9.49 9.82 -8.79
N ALA A 70 -9.39 10.67 -7.77
CA ALA A 70 -9.71 12.11 -7.84
C ALA A 70 -8.57 12.95 -8.48
N GLY A 71 -7.34 12.42 -8.59
CA GLY A 71 -6.16 13.14 -9.10
C GLY A 71 -5.38 13.88 -8.00
N ASP A 72 -5.68 13.63 -6.74
CA ASP A 72 -5.00 14.25 -5.60
C ASP A 72 -3.71 13.52 -5.21
N MET A 73 -3.55 12.28 -5.64
CA MET A 73 -2.38 11.43 -5.44
C MET A 73 -1.96 10.76 -6.76
N ASP A 74 -0.65 10.57 -6.95
CA ASP A 74 -0.08 10.02 -8.18
C ASP A 74 0.52 8.64 -8.01
N LEU A 75 1.12 8.32 -6.85
CA LEU A 75 1.92 7.12 -6.67
C LEU A 75 1.73 6.50 -5.28
N TRP A 76 1.58 5.19 -5.30
CA TRP A 76 1.66 4.32 -4.14
C TRP A 76 2.61 3.16 -4.41
N VAL A 77 3.57 2.96 -3.54
CA VAL A 77 4.43 1.78 -3.53
C VAL A 77 3.96 0.82 -2.45
N ASN A 78 4.16 -0.40 -2.43
CA ASN A 78 3.60 -1.34 -1.45
C ASN A 78 2.09 -1.63 -1.62
N GLY A 79 1.64 -1.75 -2.89
CA GLY A 79 0.30 -2.25 -3.19
C GLY A 79 0.22 -3.77 -2.97
N TRP A 80 -0.71 -4.21 -2.13
CA TRP A 80 -0.96 -5.63 -1.86
C TRP A 80 -2.10 -6.13 -2.75
N PHE A 81 -1.77 -6.46 -4.01
CA PHE A 81 -2.76 -6.96 -4.96
C PHE A 81 -3.29 -8.32 -4.55
N GLY A 82 -4.57 -8.57 -4.83
CA GLY A 82 -5.41 -9.50 -4.12
C GLY A 82 -6.22 -8.77 -3.05
N ASN A 83 -5.57 -8.20 -2.04
CA ASN A 83 -6.25 -7.43 -0.99
C ASN A 83 -6.75 -6.05 -1.46
N HIS A 84 -6.03 -5.43 -2.40
CA HIS A 84 -6.37 -4.11 -2.93
C HIS A 84 -7.21 -4.17 -4.20
N ASP A 85 -7.52 -5.34 -4.74
CA ASP A 85 -8.22 -5.48 -6.03
C ASP A 85 -9.59 -4.80 -6.05
N SER A 86 -10.32 -4.83 -4.93
CA SER A 86 -11.59 -4.12 -4.82
C SER A 86 -11.42 -2.61 -4.96
N TYR A 87 -10.39 -2.03 -4.35
CA TYR A 87 -10.11 -0.59 -4.44
C TYR A 87 -9.68 -0.18 -5.84
N VAL A 88 -8.85 -1.01 -6.52
CA VAL A 88 -8.47 -0.78 -7.93
C VAL A 88 -9.71 -0.80 -8.84
N LYS A 89 -10.63 -1.74 -8.61
CA LYS A 89 -11.90 -1.83 -9.34
C LYS A 89 -12.79 -0.61 -9.08
N GLU A 90 -12.92 -0.20 -7.83
CA GLU A 90 -13.70 0.97 -7.42
C GLU A 90 -13.14 2.28 -8.02
N ALA A 91 -11.84 2.35 -8.28
CA ALA A 91 -11.21 3.48 -8.96
C ALA A 91 -11.52 3.58 -10.47
N MET A 92 -12.34 2.68 -11.02
CA MET A 92 -12.89 2.74 -12.39
C MET A 92 -11.84 2.99 -13.50
N GLY A 93 -10.69 2.32 -13.41
CA GLY A 93 -9.61 2.43 -14.40
C GLY A 93 -8.72 3.68 -14.28
N LYS A 94 -9.00 4.59 -13.34
CA LYS A 94 -8.17 5.78 -13.08
C LYS A 94 -6.86 5.44 -12.37
N VAL A 95 -6.81 4.31 -11.71
CA VAL A 95 -5.63 3.77 -11.04
C VAL A 95 -5.28 2.41 -11.63
N LYS A 96 -4.00 2.15 -11.87
CA LYS A 96 -3.53 0.87 -12.38
C LYS A 96 -2.19 0.46 -11.76
N PRO A 97 -1.95 -0.84 -11.57
CA PRO A 97 -0.62 -1.35 -11.26
C PRO A 97 0.36 -1.07 -12.42
N VAL A 98 1.56 -0.62 -12.09
CA VAL A 98 2.60 -0.31 -13.10
C VAL A 98 3.86 -1.16 -12.95
N GLY A 99 3.93 -2.00 -11.91
CA GLY A 99 5.06 -2.89 -11.68
C GLY A 99 4.93 -3.66 -10.36
N PHE A 100 5.95 -4.45 -10.05
CA PHE A 100 6.03 -5.23 -8.82
C PHE A 100 7.22 -4.78 -7.99
N VAL A 101 6.99 -4.46 -6.72
CA VAL A 101 8.05 -4.29 -5.72
C VAL A 101 8.59 -5.65 -5.31
N ALA A 102 7.71 -6.63 -5.10
CA ALA A 102 8.05 -8.02 -4.86
C ALA A 102 7.03 -8.91 -5.58
N LYS A 103 7.50 -9.76 -6.49
CA LYS A 103 6.65 -10.70 -7.21
C LYS A 103 6.36 -11.90 -6.33
N SER A 104 5.08 -12.24 -6.16
CA SER A 104 4.62 -13.39 -5.35
C SER A 104 5.10 -13.38 -3.88
N GLY A 105 5.45 -12.20 -3.35
CA GLY A 105 6.01 -12.05 -2.00
C GLY A 105 5.00 -11.86 -0.88
N GLY A 106 3.72 -11.64 -1.20
CA GLY A 106 2.67 -11.31 -0.24
C GLY A 106 1.72 -12.48 0.00
N LEU A 107 2.09 -13.44 0.86
CA LEU A 107 1.16 -14.43 1.37
C LEU A 107 0.41 -13.86 2.57
N GLN A 108 -0.92 -14.02 2.56
CA GLN A 108 -1.77 -13.64 3.70
C GLN A 108 -2.66 -14.80 4.10
N GLY A 109 -2.97 -14.86 5.40
CA GLY A 109 -3.81 -15.90 5.96
C GLY A 109 -3.99 -15.67 7.46
N TYR A 110 -4.76 -16.54 8.08
CA TYR A 110 -4.84 -16.62 9.53
C TYR A 110 -3.58 -17.27 10.08
N LEU A 111 -3.02 -16.71 11.13
CA LEU A 111 -1.79 -17.18 11.75
C LEU A 111 -2.08 -17.66 13.17
N ILE A 112 -1.44 -18.75 13.53
CA ILE A 112 -1.41 -19.31 14.88
C ILE A 112 0.01 -19.82 15.14
N ASP A 113 0.48 -19.76 16.38
CA ASP A 113 1.78 -20.33 16.70
C ASP A 113 1.79 -21.86 16.53
N LYS A 114 2.92 -22.39 16.06
CA LYS A 114 3.03 -23.79 15.70
C LYS A 114 2.78 -24.73 16.88
N LYS A 115 3.23 -24.38 18.08
CA LYS A 115 3.07 -25.23 19.28
C LYS A 115 1.60 -25.39 19.64
N THR A 116 0.82 -24.31 19.55
CA THR A 116 -0.63 -24.33 19.80
C THR A 116 -1.37 -25.07 18.68
N ALA A 117 -0.99 -24.83 17.42
CA ALA A 117 -1.58 -25.56 16.29
C ALA A 117 -1.37 -27.08 16.43
N ASP A 118 -0.15 -27.50 16.77
CA ASP A 118 0.18 -28.93 16.97
C ASP A 118 -0.57 -29.52 18.17
N LYS A 119 -0.62 -28.80 19.31
CA LYS A 119 -1.30 -29.23 20.54
C LYS A 119 -2.77 -29.55 20.30
N PHE A 120 -3.45 -28.71 19.55
CA PHE A 120 -4.90 -28.83 19.28
C PHE A 120 -5.23 -29.38 17.90
N ASN A 121 -4.20 -29.77 17.12
CA ASN A 121 -4.34 -30.24 15.72
C ASN A 121 -5.13 -29.26 14.83
N ILE A 122 -4.87 -27.96 15.00
CA ILE A 122 -5.51 -26.88 14.23
C ILE A 122 -4.83 -26.76 12.88
N LYS A 123 -5.59 -26.89 11.78
CA LYS A 123 -5.13 -26.79 10.40
C LYS A 123 -5.87 -25.70 9.62
N SER A 124 -6.99 -25.25 10.13
CA SER A 124 -7.88 -24.27 9.52
C SER A 124 -8.45 -23.33 10.59
N VAL A 125 -8.83 -22.12 10.19
CA VAL A 125 -9.56 -21.20 11.08
C VAL A 125 -10.87 -21.81 11.60
N MET A 126 -11.49 -22.74 10.85
CA MET A 126 -12.71 -23.43 11.24
C MET A 126 -12.51 -24.38 12.43
N ASP A 127 -11.29 -24.89 12.63
CA ASP A 127 -10.98 -25.80 13.76
C ASP A 127 -11.03 -25.07 15.10
N ILE A 128 -10.90 -23.73 15.08
CA ILE A 128 -11.02 -22.88 16.28
C ILE A 128 -12.37 -23.08 16.98
N LYS A 129 -13.43 -23.38 16.23
CA LYS A 129 -14.76 -23.66 16.80
C LYS A 129 -14.72 -24.70 17.93
N ASN A 130 -13.90 -25.74 17.79
CA ASN A 130 -13.77 -26.81 18.77
C ASN A 130 -12.88 -26.44 19.97
N HIS A 131 -12.17 -25.34 19.90
CA HIS A 131 -11.17 -24.91 20.87
C HIS A 131 -11.35 -23.45 21.29
N ALA A 132 -12.50 -22.84 21.02
CA ALA A 132 -12.73 -21.39 21.24
C ALA A 132 -12.35 -20.95 22.66
N LYS A 133 -12.68 -21.74 23.67
CA LYS A 133 -12.37 -21.46 25.09
C LYS A 133 -10.87 -21.35 25.41
N GLU A 134 -10.02 -22.01 24.62
CA GLU A 134 -8.56 -21.98 24.82
C GLU A 134 -7.95 -20.63 24.37
N PHE A 135 -8.69 -19.88 23.58
CA PHE A 135 -8.32 -18.56 23.03
C PHE A 135 -9.21 -17.44 23.56
N ASP A 136 -10.09 -17.73 24.50
CA ASP A 136 -11.03 -16.80 25.11
C ASP A 136 -10.34 -16.07 26.28
N SER A 137 -9.96 -14.84 26.09
CA SER A 137 -9.28 -14.02 27.11
C SER A 137 -10.23 -13.23 28.01
N ASN A 138 -11.50 -13.08 27.59
CA ASN A 138 -12.48 -12.25 28.27
C ASN A 138 -13.63 -13.05 28.93
N GLY A 139 -13.72 -14.36 28.70
CA GLY A 139 -14.69 -15.26 29.31
C GLY A 139 -16.06 -15.27 28.65
N ASP A 140 -16.18 -14.81 27.41
CA ASP A 140 -17.46 -14.78 26.67
C ASP A 140 -17.74 -16.06 25.88
N GLY A 141 -16.84 -17.00 25.89
CA GLY A 141 -16.95 -18.30 25.22
C GLY A 141 -16.49 -18.31 23.78
N LYS A 142 -15.95 -17.23 23.26
CA LYS A 142 -15.42 -17.09 21.90
C LYS A 142 -13.90 -16.92 21.91
N ALA A 143 -13.27 -17.38 20.86
CA ALA A 143 -11.84 -17.17 20.65
C ALA A 143 -11.54 -15.69 20.30
N ASP A 144 -10.59 -15.08 20.97
CA ASP A 144 -10.10 -13.75 20.62
C ASP A 144 -9.06 -13.83 19.51
N MET A 145 -9.27 -13.12 18.43
CA MET A 145 -8.37 -13.08 17.27
C MET A 145 -7.99 -11.63 16.95
N VAL A 146 -6.70 -11.33 16.94
CA VAL A 146 -6.22 -10.04 16.45
C VAL A 146 -6.54 -9.91 14.95
N ALA A 147 -7.34 -8.90 14.61
CA ALA A 147 -7.80 -8.66 13.25
C ALA A 147 -7.06 -7.47 12.61
N CYS A 148 -7.27 -7.30 11.31
CA CYS A 148 -6.68 -6.19 10.57
C CYS A 148 -7.24 -4.84 11.01
N HIS A 149 -6.41 -3.80 10.90
CA HIS A 149 -6.85 -2.42 11.11
C HIS A 149 -7.97 -2.03 10.13
N PRO A 150 -8.95 -1.24 10.59
CA PRO A 150 -9.98 -0.68 9.72
C PRO A 150 -9.37 0.12 8.55
N GLY A 151 -9.90 -0.11 7.33
CA GLY A 151 -9.44 0.52 6.09
C GLY A 151 -8.25 -0.17 5.42
N TRP A 152 -7.74 -1.26 5.97
CA TRP A 152 -6.80 -2.14 5.29
C TRP A 152 -7.53 -3.15 4.38
N GLY A 153 -6.87 -3.58 3.28
CA GLY A 153 -7.46 -4.56 2.37
C GLY A 153 -7.80 -5.89 3.04
N CYS A 154 -6.99 -6.35 3.98
CA CYS A 154 -7.26 -7.58 4.73
C CYS A 154 -8.48 -7.47 5.65
N GLU A 155 -8.80 -6.28 6.15
CA GLU A 155 -10.01 -6.07 6.96
C GLU A 155 -11.28 -6.36 6.15
N LYS A 156 -11.35 -5.89 4.90
CA LYS A 156 -12.45 -6.21 3.98
C LYS A 156 -12.60 -7.71 3.73
N ILE A 157 -11.47 -8.41 3.54
CA ILE A 157 -11.44 -9.85 3.28
C ILE A 157 -11.86 -10.64 4.52
N THR A 158 -11.32 -10.31 5.69
CA THR A 158 -11.69 -10.99 6.93
C THR A 158 -13.15 -10.76 7.30
N SER A 159 -13.68 -9.54 7.13
CA SER A 159 -15.10 -9.25 7.36
C SER A 159 -15.99 -10.14 6.50
N ARG A 160 -15.65 -10.31 5.21
CA ARG A 160 -16.38 -11.21 4.33
C ARG A 160 -16.29 -12.68 4.79
N HIS A 161 -15.13 -13.15 5.24
CA HIS A 161 -15.01 -14.51 5.78
C HIS A 161 -15.85 -14.70 7.04
N PHE A 162 -15.96 -13.66 7.90
CA PHE A 162 -16.84 -13.71 9.07
C PHE A 162 -18.30 -13.90 8.68
N GLU A 163 -18.75 -13.22 7.63
CA GLU A 163 -20.12 -13.39 7.11
C GLU A 163 -20.32 -14.73 6.42
N GLU A 164 -19.46 -15.09 5.45
CA GLU A 164 -19.64 -16.27 4.60
C GLU A 164 -19.41 -17.59 5.35
N LEU A 165 -18.50 -17.62 6.33
CA LEU A 165 -18.13 -18.83 7.07
C LEU A 165 -18.71 -18.88 8.49
N GLY A 166 -19.47 -17.87 8.90
CA GLY A 166 -20.05 -17.80 10.24
C GLY A 166 -19.01 -17.73 11.37
N LEU A 167 -17.82 -17.18 11.09
CA LEU A 167 -16.73 -17.15 12.10
C LEU A 167 -17.13 -16.39 13.36
N GLY A 168 -17.98 -15.40 13.26
CA GLY A 168 -18.48 -14.59 14.39
C GLY A 168 -19.28 -15.36 15.44
N GLU A 169 -19.67 -16.60 15.13
CA GLU A 169 -20.31 -17.47 16.12
C GLU A 169 -19.35 -17.91 17.22
N PHE A 170 -18.05 -18.04 16.89
CA PHE A 170 -17.04 -18.61 17.78
C PHE A 170 -15.71 -17.84 17.84
N ILE A 171 -15.59 -16.72 17.11
CA ILE A 171 -14.41 -15.85 17.11
C ILE A 171 -14.84 -14.39 17.30
N ASN A 172 -14.15 -13.68 18.19
CA ASN A 172 -14.20 -12.24 18.33
C ASN A 172 -13.01 -11.60 17.59
N PRO A 173 -13.25 -10.77 16.55
CA PRO A 173 -12.17 -10.01 15.92
C PRO A 173 -11.81 -8.81 16.78
N ILE A 174 -10.66 -8.83 17.43
CA ILE A 174 -10.11 -7.68 18.15
C ILE A 174 -9.38 -6.80 17.14
N LYS A 175 -9.94 -5.64 16.85
CA LYS A 175 -9.32 -4.66 15.95
C LYS A 175 -8.20 -3.93 16.69
N ALA A 176 -6.97 -4.08 16.18
CA ALA A 176 -5.79 -3.44 16.72
C ALA A 176 -5.69 -1.97 16.31
#